data_21055bef353ffbf62286ad4d4727fc16
#
_entry.id   21055bef353ffbf62286ad4d4727fc16
#
_cell.length_a   1.000
_cell.length_b   1.000
_cell.length_c   1.000
_cell.angle_alpha   90.00
_cell.angle_beta   90.00
_cell.angle_gamma   90.00
#
_symmetry.space_group_name_H-M   'P 1'
#
loop_
_entity.id
_entity.type
_entity.pdbx_description
1 polymer ?
#
loop_
_entity_poly.entity_id
_entity_poly.type
_entity_poly.pdbx_seq_one_letter_code
_entity_poly.pdbx_strand_id
1 'polypeptide(L)'
;MAEKSIELDSVEIAAAVFGNCDRNIRMLEKEFSVTAVCRGTMLRISGESANVAAAARAVEGMLLLIENHTPLEDQTVRYCLSLAHDGEEKRVRELTEDFVTVTVKGRPIRPKTLGQKEYLNSIRNNAITFGVGPAGTGKTYLAVAMAVKAFKAKDVSRIVLTRPAVEAGEKLGFLPGDLQQKVDPYLRPLYDGLFDMLGAETYERLVEKQIIEV
;
A
#
# COMPACT_ATOMS: atom_id res chain seq x y z
N MET A 1 -7.52 -35.88 1.25
CA MET A 1 -6.73 -34.78 0.69
C MET A 1 -7.43 -34.31 -0.57
N ALA A 2 -7.65 -33.01 -0.70
CA ALA A 2 -8.19 -32.39 -1.90
C ALA A 2 -7.04 -31.80 -2.73
N GLU A 3 -7.28 -31.65 -4.03
CA GLU A 3 -6.34 -31.04 -4.96
C GLU A 3 -7.11 -30.10 -5.89
N LYS A 4 -6.56 -28.91 -6.14
CA LYS A 4 -7.07 -27.97 -7.14
C LYS A 4 -5.91 -27.53 -8.04
N SER A 5 -6.15 -27.58 -9.35
CA SER A 5 -5.23 -27.10 -10.37
C SER A 5 -5.74 -25.78 -10.91
N ILE A 6 -4.82 -24.80 -11.07
CA ILE A 6 -5.08 -23.48 -11.64
C ILE A 6 -4.11 -23.32 -12.80
N GLU A 7 -4.63 -23.06 -13.99
CA GLU A 7 -3.82 -22.73 -15.16
C GLU A 7 -3.51 -21.24 -15.14
N LEU A 8 -2.22 -20.92 -15.28
CA LEU A 8 -1.70 -19.55 -15.32
C LEU A 8 -1.42 -19.20 -16.78
N ASP A 9 -1.74 -17.99 -17.22
CA ASP A 9 -1.69 -17.59 -18.63
C ASP A 9 -0.29 -17.60 -19.21
N SER A 10 0.75 -17.44 -18.37
CA SER A 10 2.14 -17.46 -18.81
C SER A 10 3.11 -17.83 -17.68
N VAL A 11 4.36 -18.14 -18.07
CA VAL A 11 5.45 -18.41 -17.13
C VAL A 11 5.81 -17.14 -16.32
N GLU A 12 5.68 -15.95 -16.92
CA GLU A 12 5.92 -14.67 -16.27
C GLU A 12 4.89 -14.43 -15.16
N ILE A 13 3.62 -14.77 -15.41
CA ILE A 13 2.57 -14.69 -14.38
C ILE A 13 2.82 -15.71 -13.28
N ALA A 14 3.25 -16.93 -13.63
CA ALA A 14 3.65 -17.93 -12.64
C ALA A 14 4.79 -17.40 -11.76
N ALA A 15 5.83 -16.83 -12.36
CA ALA A 15 6.94 -16.22 -11.62
C ALA A 15 6.49 -15.06 -10.70
N ALA A 16 5.55 -14.23 -11.17
CA ALA A 16 5.00 -13.14 -10.39
C ALA A 16 4.17 -13.66 -9.17
N VAL A 17 3.34 -14.68 -9.36
CA VAL A 17 2.58 -15.33 -8.28
C VAL A 17 3.51 -15.95 -7.25
N PHE A 18 4.57 -16.64 -7.70
CA PHE A 18 5.56 -17.26 -6.80
C PHE A 18 6.39 -16.22 -6.05
N GLY A 19 6.70 -15.09 -6.71
CA GLY A 19 7.54 -14.04 -6.16
C GLY A 19 9.02 -14.44 -6.09
N ASN A 20 9.85 -13.51 -5.68
CA ASN A 20 11.30 -13.75 -5.56
C ASN A 20 11.59 -14.90 -4.60
N CYS A 21 12.31 -15.92 -5.09
CA CYS A 21 12.66 -17.13 -4.33
C CYS A 21 11.43 -17.83 -3.71
N ASP A 22 10.33 -17.90 -4.44
CA ASP A 22 9.06 -18.54 -4.04
C ASP A 22 8.43 -17.96 -2.77
N ARG A 23 8.76 -16.70 -2.46
CA ARG A 23 8.36 -16.06 -1.20
C ARG A 23 6.84 -15.99 -1.03
N ASN A 24 6.12 -15.61 -2.07
CA ASN A 24 4.68 -15.45 -2.02
C ASN A 24 3.99 -16.80 -1.82
N ILE A 25 4.47 -17.82 -2.53
CA ILE A 25 3.91 -19.16 -2.43
C ILE A 25 4.19 -19.80 -1.06
N ARG A 26 5.39 -19.57 -0.47
CA ARG A 26 5.68 -20.01 0.90
C ARG A 26 4.78 -19.33 1.94
N MET A 27 4.41 -18.07 1.71
CA MET A 27 3.44 -17.38 2.59
C MET A 27 2.07 -18.04 2.49
N LEU A 28 1.61 -18.37 1.28
CA LEU A 28 0.35 -19.04 1.02
C LEU A 28 0.33 -20.45 1.62
N GLU A 29 1.39 -21.25 1.41
CA GLU A 29 1.52 -22.60 1.99
C GLU A 29 1.45 -22.59 3.51
N LYS A 30 2.15 -21.63 4.13
CA LYS A 30 2.17 -21.47 5.58
C LYS A 30 0.82 -21.04 6.14
N GLU A 31 0.15 -20.07 5.47
CA GLU A 31 -1.12 -19.51 5.95
C GLU A 31 -2.23 -20.55 5.92
N PHE A 32 -2.34 -21.30 4.81
CA PHE A 32 -3.43 -22.25 4.62
C PHE A 32 -3.03 -23.71 4.91
N SER A 33 -1.79 -23.98 5.33
CA SER A 33 -1.30 -25.35 5.56
C SER A 33 -1.53 -26.27 4.34
N VAL A 34 -1.17 -25.79 3.17
CA VAL A 34 -1.25 -26.51 1.88
C VAL A 34 0.14 -26.67 1.27
N THR A 35 0.24 -27.51 0.25
CA THR A 35 1.43 -27.60 -0.62
C THR A 35 1.07 -27.09 -2.00
N ALA A 36 1.88 -26.21 -2.57
CA ALA A 36 1.66 -25.60 -3.87
C ALA A 36 2.87 -25.85 -4.80
N VAL A 37 2.66 -26.51 -5.91
CA VAL A 37 3.70 -26.86 -6.88
C VAL A 37 3.30 -26.39 -8.27
N CYS A 38 4.21 -25.70 -8.96
CA CYS A 38 4.00 -25.28 -10.34
C CYS A 38 4.87 -26.11 -11.30
N ARG A 39 4.26 -26.56 -12.39
CA ARG A 39 4.96 -27.20 -13.52
C ARG A 39 4.56 -26.47 -14.79
N GLY A 40 5.48 -25.70 -15.34
CA GLY A 40 5.16 -24.78 -16.43
C GLY A 40 4.18 -23.72 -15.97
N THR A 41 2.99 -23.70 -16.55
CA THR A 41 1.89 -22.77 -16.18
C THR A 41 0.83 -23.41 -15.28
N MET A 42 0.97 -24.69 -14.93
CA MET A 42 -0.01 -25.40 -14.12
C MET A 42 0.38 -25.34 -12.64
N LEU A 43 -0.31 -24.53 -11.86
CA LEU A 43 -0.21 -24.46 -10.42
C LEU A 43 -1.16 -25.50 -9.78
N ARG A 44 -0.61 -26.38 -8.97
CA ARG A 44 -1.34 -27.42 -8.25
C ARG A 44 -1.25 -27.17 -6.76
N ILE A 45 -2.40 -27.09 -6.10
CA ILE A 45 -2.53 -26.87 -4.66
C ILE A 45 -3.15 -28.12 -4.04
N SER A 46 -2.51 -28.68 -3.02
CA SER A 46 -2.97 -29.91 -2.34
C SER A 46 -2.98 -29.75 -0.83
N GLY A 47 -3.97 -30.35 -0.16
CA GLY A 47 -4.14 -30.25 1.29
C GLY A 47 -5.52 -30.67 1.76
N GLU A 48 -6.00 -30.09 2.84
CA GLU A 48 -7.39 -30.21 3.32
C GLU A 48 -8.33 -29.39 2.42
N SER A 49 -9.54 -29.89 2.17
CA SER A 49 -10.48 -29.32 1.19
C SER A 49 -10.77 -27.83 1.43
N ALA A 50 -11.03 -27.43 2.67
CA ALA A 50 -11.31 -26.04 3.02
C ALA A 50 -10.09 -25.14 2.77
N ASN A 51 -8.91 -25.61 3.14
CA ASN A 51 -7.64 -24.90 3.00
C ASN A 51 -7.25 -24.73 1.52
N VAL A 52 -7.43 -25.78 0.72
CA VAL A 52 -7.19 -25.76 -0.74
C VAL A 52 -8.12 -24.74 -1.40
N ALA A 53 -9.40 -24.71 -1.01
CA ALA A 53 -10.35 -23.74 -1.54
C ALA A 53 -9.96 -22.29 -1.19
N ALA A 54 -9.54 -22.03 0.06
CA ALA A 54 -9.09 -20.70 0.49
C ALA A 54 -7.79 -20.29 -0.22
N ALA A 55 -6.79 -21.19 -0.30
CA ALA A 55 -5.55 -20.93 -1.03
C ALA A 55 -5.79 -20.63 -2.51
N ALA A 56 -6.71 -21.35 -3.16
CA ALA A 56 -7.08 -21.09 -4.53
C ALA A 56 -7.71 -19.70 -4.74
N ARG A 57 -8.62 -19.28 -3.83
CA ARG A 57 -9.18 -17.91 -3.85
C ARG A 57 -8.10 -16.84 -3.68
N ALA A 58 -7.11 -17.10 -2.81
CA ALA A 58 -5.98 -16.18 -2.65
C ALA A 58 -5.17 -16.02 -3.95
N VAL A 59 -4.90 -17.12 -4.64
CA VAL A 59 -4.22 -17.08 -5.96
C VAL A 59 -5.06 -16.33 -6.98
N GLU A 60 -6.37 -16.56 -7.04
CA GLU A 60 -7.28 -15.81 -7.92
C GLU A 60 -7.24 -14.29 -7.63
N GLY A 61 -7.19 -13.90 -6.35
CA GLY A 61 -7.00 -12.51 -5.94
C GLY A 61 -5.64 -11.93 -6.40
N MET A 62 -4.55 -12.70 -6.28
CA MET A 62 -3.23 -12.27 -6.76
C MET A 62 -3.22 -12.10 -8.29
N LEU A 63 -3.86 -12.99 -9.05
CA LEU A 63 -3.97 -12.89 -10.50
C LEU A 63 -4.71 -11.63 -10.93
N LEU A 64 -5.83 -11.30 -10.27
CA LEU A 64 -6.55 -10.05 -10.51
C LEU A 64 -5.68 -8.81 -10.32
N LEU A 65 -4.77 -8.81 -9.34
CA LEU A 65 -3.85 -7.69 -9.11
C LEU A 65 -2.78 -7.61 -10.20
N ILE A 66 -2.24 -8.76 -10.63
CA ILE A 66 -1.26 -8.83 -11.74
C ILE A 66 -1.88 -8.30 -13.03
N GLU A 67 -3.09 -8.74 -13.41
CA GLU A 67 -3.84 -8.26 -14.57
C GLU A 67 -4.00 -6.74 -14.57
N ASN A 68 -4.20 -6.16 -13.39
CA ASN A 68 -4.31 -4.71 -13.22
C ASN A 68 -2.96 -4.00 -12.98
N HIS A 69 -1.86 -4.64 -13.35
CA HIS A 69 -0.49 -4.10 -13.21
C HIS A 69 -0.13 -3.65 -11.78
N THR A 70 -0.73 -4.27 -10.77
CA THR A 70 -0.42 -4.01 -9.36
C THR A 70 0.64 -5.00 -8.90
N PRO A 71 1.83 -4.53 -8.47
CA PRO A 71 2.89 -5.42 -8.03
C PRO A 71 2.50 -6.18 -6.76
N LEU A 72 2.83 -7.48 -6.72
CA LEU A 72 2.63 -8.33 -5.55
C LEU A 72 3.76 -8.10 -4.52
N GLU A 73 3.68 -6.99 -3.80
CA GLU A 73 4.53 -6.76 -2.64
C GLU A 73 4.04 -7.59 -1.45
N ASP A 74 4.90 -7.85 -0.47
CA ASP A 74 4.58 -8.63 0.74
C ASP A 74 3.27 -8.21 1.43
N GLN A 75 3.06 -6.90 1.58
CA GLN A 75 1.85 -6.37 2.21
C GLN A 75 0.60 -6.71 1.38
N THR A 76 0.70 -6.60 0.06
CA THR A 76 -0.38 -6.90 -0.87
C THR A 76 -0.71 -8.40 -0.86
N VAL A 77 0.32 -9.26 -0.87
CA VAL A 77 0.14 -10.71 -0.77
C VAL A 77 -0.55 -11.08 0.55
N ARG A 78 -0.02 -10.63 1.71
CA ARG A 78 -0.65 -10.89 3.02
C ARG A 78 -2.11 -10.47 3.06
N TYR A 79 -2.42 -9.35 2.42
CA TYR A 79 -3.79 -8.87 2.38
C TYR A 79 -4.69 -9.75 1.51
N CYS A 80 -4.22 -10.26 0.36
CA CYS A 80 -4.94 -11.25 -0.45
C CYS A 80 -5.20 -12.55 0.35
N LEU A 81 -4.19 -13.01 1.11
CA LEU A 81 -4.35 -14.19 1.96
C LEU A 81 -5.42 -13.99 3.03
N SER A 82 -5.42 -12.83 3.70
CA SER A 82 -6.44 -12.47 4.71
C SER A 82 -7.84 -12.42 4.12
N LEU A 83 -8.04 -11.74 2.99
CA LEU A 83 -9.35 -11.67 2.33
C LEU A 83 -9.85 -13.06 1.89
N ALA A 84 -8.96 -13.91 1.40
CA ALA A 84 -9.33 -15.27 1.00
C ALA A 84 -9.70 -16.16 2.21
N HIS A 85 -9.05 -15.93 3.36
CA HIS A 85 -9.39 -16.57 4.63
C HIS A 85 -10.82 -16.21 5.07
N ASP A 86 -11.17 -14.93 4.94
CA ASP A 86 -12.47 -14.39 5.34
C ASP A 86 -13.58 -14.61 4.27
N GLY A 87 -13.22 -15.15 3.09
CA GLY A 87 -14.17 -15.37 1.98
C GLY A 87 -14.55 -14.09 1.23
N GLU A 88 -13.76 -13.03 1.38
CA GLU A 88 -13.97 -11.70 0.80
C GLU A 88 -13.06 -11.41 -0.42
N GLU A 89 -12.52 -12.44 -1.06
CA GLU A 89 -11.55 -12.29 -2.18
C GLU A 89 -12.08 -11.44 -3.35
N LYS A 90 -13.39 -11.40 -3.55
CA LYS A 90 -14.02 -10.56 -4.60
C LYS A 90 -13.75 -9.06 -4.39
N ARG A 91 -13.52 -8.66 -3.15
CA ARG A 91 -13.23 -7.27 -2.79
C ARG A 91 -11.83 -6.82 -3.24
N VAL A 92 -10.95 -7.74 -3.64
CA VAL A 92 -9.66 -7.40 -4.25
C VAL A 92 -9.87 -6.51 -5.49
N ARG A 93 -10.93 -6.73 -6.27
CA ARG A 93 -11.27 -5.88 -7.43
C ARG A 93 -11.45 -4.41 -7.05
N GLU A 94 -11.99 -4.15 -5.88
CA GLU A 94 -12.22 -2.79 -5.40
C GLU A 94 -10.90 -1.99 -5.24
N LEU A 95 -9.75 -2.66 -5.07
CA LEU A 95 -8.45 -2.02 -4.93
C LEU A 95 -7.85 -1.62 -6.26
N THR A 96 -8.21 -2.29 -7.35
CA THR A 96 -7.60 -2.09 -8.67
C THR A 96 -8.11 -0.82 -9.37
N GLU A 97 -9.31 -0.37 -9.03
CA GLU A 97 -9.98 0.76 -9.70
C GLU A 97 -9.56 2.13 -9.16
N ASP A 98 -9.01 2.20 -7.95
CA ASP A 98 -8.68 3.46 -7.30
C ASP A 98 -7.23 3.91 -7.58
N PHE A 99 -7.11 5.03 -8.27
CA PHE A 99 -5.86 5.72 -8.55
C PHE A 99 -5.83 7.07 -7.82
N VAL A 100 -4.77 7.34 -7.06
CA VAL A 100 -4.61 8.61 -6.36
C VAL A 100 -3.79 9.59 -7.20
N THR A 101 -2.53 9.28 -7.43
CA THR A 101 -1.57 10.10 -8.20
C THR A 101 -0.38 9.23 -8.61
N VAL A 102 0.60 9.79 -9.29
CA VAL A 102 1.89 9.14 -9.59
C VAL A 102 3.02 9.83 -8.85
N THR A 103 4.01 9.06 -8.46
CA THR A 103 5.29 9.57 -7.98
C THR A 103 6.08 10.21 -9.13
N VAL A 104 7.13 10.97 -8.82
CA VAL A 104 8.05 11.51 -9.87
C VAL A 104 8.75 10.44 -10.68
N LYS A 105 8.85 9.22 -10.15
CA LYS A 105 9.39 8.04 -10.84
C LYS A 105 8.36 7.29 -11.69
N GLY A 106 7.14 7.86 -11.87
CA GLY A 106 6.07 7.25 -12.66
C GLY A 106 5.35 6.09 -11.95
N ARG A 107 5.60 5.85 -10.67
CA ARG A 107 4.92 4.77 -9.93
C ARG A 107 3.52 5.22 -9.51
N PRO A 108 2.46 4.48 -9.84
CA PRO A 108 1.10 4.80 -9.42
C PRO A 108 0.92 4.59 -7.92
N ILE A 109 0.28 5.54 -7.24
CA ILE A 109 -0.15 5.43 -5.86
C ILE A 109 -1.60 4.98 -5.84
N ARG A 110 -1.84 3.82 -5.25
CA ARG A 110 -3.15 3.18 -5.11
C ARG A 110 -3.34 2.67 -3.68
N PRO A 111 -4.59 2.50 -3.22
CA PRO A 111 -4.83 1.81 -1.96
C PRO A 111 -4.39 0.34 -2.08
N LYS A 112 -3.69 -0.16 -1.08
CA LYS A 112 -3.25 -1.56 -0.97
C LYS A 112 -4.20 -2.40 -0.12
N THR A 113 -5.12 -1.76 0.59
CA THR A 113 -6.13 -2.39 1.45
C THR A 113 -7.45 -1.65 1.38
N LEU A 114 -8.54 -2.33 1.75
CA LEU A 114 -9.88 -1.71 1.79
C LEU A 114 -9.94 -0.55 2.80
N GLY A 115 -9.31 -0.69 3.97
CA GLY A 115 -9.24 0.40 4.94
C GLY A 115 -8.50 1.64 4.38
N GLN A 116 -7.46 1.45 3.56
CA GLN A 116 -6.82 2.56 2.84
C GLN A 116 -7.78 3.17 1.80
N LYS A 117 -8.56 2.36 1.08
CA LYS A 117 -9.58 2.84 0.14
C LYS A 117 -10.65 3.66 0.86
N GLU A 118 -11.18 3.16 1.98
CA GLU A 118 -12.15 3.87 2.81
C GLU A 118 -11.59 5.20 3.33
N TYR A 119 -10.31 5.22 3.76
CA TYR A 119 -9.63 6.44 4.19
C TYR A 119 -9.52 7.46 3.05
N LEU A 120 -9.11 7.04 1.85
CA LEU A 120 -9.06 7.91 0.67
C LEU A 120 -10.44 8.46 0.29
N ASN A 121 -11.50 7.65 0.37
CA ASN A 121 -12.86 8.09 0.12
C ASN A 121 -13.34 9.07 1.18
N SER A 122 -12.96 8.84 2.45
CA SER A 122 -13.26 9.78 3.53
C SER A 122 -12.61 11.15 3.31
N ILE A 123 -11.34 11.17 2.86
CA ILE A 123 -10.65 12.43 2.52
C ILE A 123 -11.33 13.15 1.34
N ARG A 124 -11.79 12.41 0.33
CA ARG A 124 -12.45 12.99 -0.86
C ARG A 124 -13.78 13.65 -0.54
N ASN A 125 -14.54 13.06 0.39
CA ASN A 125 -15.94 13.40 0.61
C ASN A 125 -16.19 14.25 1.86
N ASN A 126 -15.18 14.52 2.67
CA ASN A 126 -15.33 15.26 3.91
C ASN A 126 -14.30 16.38 4.03
N ALA A 127 -14.71 17.50 4.62
CA ALA A 127 -13.82 18.63 4.88
C ALA A 127 -12.77 18.31 5.97
N ILE A 128 -13.10 17.43 6.91
CA ILE A 128 -12.21 16.98 8.00
C ILE A 128 -12.27 15.47 8.06
N THR A 129 -11.10 14.84 8.09
CA THR A 129 -10.98 13.38 8.20
C THR A 129 -9.93 13.01 9.25
N PHE A 130 -10.28 12.08 10.13
CA PHE A 130 -9.39 11.51 11.13
C PHE A 130 -8.96 10.10 10.70
N GLY A 131 -7.65 9.90 10.49
CA GLY A 131 -7.08 8.59 10.19
C GLY A 131 -6.48 7.97 11.45
N VAL A 132 -7.13 6.96 12.03
CA VAL A 132 -6.67 6.23 13.22
C VAL A 132 -6.25 4.82 12.84
N GLY A 133 -5.13 4.35 13.35
CA GLY A 133 -4.64 2.99 13.08
C GLY A 133 -3.16 2.82 13.45
N PRO A 134 -2.63 1.58 13.40
CA PRO A 134 -1.24 1.26 13.72
C PRO A 134 -0.21 2.02 12.89
N ALA A 135 1.02 2.10 13.41
CA ALA A 135 2.14 2.64 12.65
C ALA A 135 2.39 1.82 11.36
N GLY A 136 2.95 2.46 10.33
CA GLY A 136 3.30 1.78 9.07
C GLY A 136 2.13 1.47 8.13
N THR A 137 0.88 1.82 8.47
CA THR A 137 -0.30 1.55 7.62
C THR A 137 -0.50 2.55 6.47
N GLY A 138 0.41 3.49 6.27
CA GLY A 138 0.39 4.43 5.14
C GLY A 138 -0.49 5.67 5.33
N LYS A 139 -1.04 5.94 6.53
CA LYS A 139 -1.94 7.08 6.79
C LYS A 139 -1.37 8.42 6.32
N THR A 140 -0.18 8.76 6.80
CA THR A 140 0.50 10.02 6.44
C THR A 140 0.82 10.08 4.95
N TYR A 141 1.35 9.00 4.39
CA TYR A 141 1.71 8.94 2.97
C TYR A 141 0.50 9.14 2.06
N LEU A 142 -0.62 8.49 2.34
CA LEU A 142 -1.86 8.64 1.58
C LEU A 142 -2.51 10.02 1.75
N ALA A 143 -2.44 10.62 2.95
CA ALA A 143 -2.90 11.99 3.17
C ALA A 143 -2.07 12.98 2.33
N VAL A 144 -0.74 12.86 2.32
CA VAL A 144 0.15 13.67 1.47
C VAL A 144 -0.17 13.45 -0.01
N ALA A 145 -0.40 12.21 -0.44
CA ALA A 145 -0.77 11.90 -1.82
C ALA A 145 -2.07 12.60 -2.24
N MET A 146 -3.07 12.61 -1.37
CA MET A 146 -4.34 13.30 -1.60
C MET A 146 -4.16 14.82 -1.65
N ALA A 147 -3.36 15.39 -0.74
CA ALA A 147 -3.05 16.82 -0.73
C ALA A 147 -2.34 17.25 -2.04
N VAL A 148 -1.33 16.48 -2.47
CA VAL A 148 -0.62 16.74 -3.74
C VAL A 148 -1.56 16.58 -4.93
N LYS A 149 -2.46 15.60 -4.92
CA LYS A 149 -3.49 15.43 -5.97
C LYS A 149 -4.39 16.65 -6.06
N ALA A 150 -4.95 17.10 -4.94
CA ALA A 150 -5.83 18.27 -4.89
C ALA A 150 -5.09 19.56 -5.33
N PHE A 151 -3.82 19.70 -4.94
CA PHE A 151 -3.00 20.82 -5.37
C PHE A 151 -2.72 20.78 -6.89
N LYS A 152 -2.34 19.62 -7.45
CA LYS A 152 -2.14 19.46 -8.91
C LYS A 152 -3.42 19.70 -9.72
N ALA A 153 -4.58 19.33 -9.16
CA ALA A 153 -5.90 19.61 -9.76
C ALA A 153 -6.35 21.06 -9.61
N LYS A 154 -5.61 21.90 -8.83
CA LYS A 154 -5.96 23.27 -8.46
C LYS A 154 -7.24 23.39 -7.61
N ASP A 155 -7.63 22.33 -6.94
CA ASP A 155 -8.74 22.33 -5.98
C ASP A 155 -8.37 23.13 -4.71
N VAL A 156 -7.08 23.19 -4.39
CA VAL A 156 -6.51 23.95 -3.27
C VAL A 156 -5.34 24.80 -3.75
N SER A 157 -5.13 25.96 -3.10
CA SER A 157 -4.08 26.92 -3.44
C SER A 157 -2.75 26.66 -2.72
N ARG A 158 -2.78 25.96 -1.57
CA ARG A 158 -1.60 25.63 -0.77
C ARG A 158 -1.77 24.33 0.01
N ILE A 159 -0.65 23.79 0.49
CA ILE A 159 -0.59 22.62 1.35
C ILE A 159 0.04 23.07 2.67
N VAL A 160 -0.66 22.86 3.78
CA VAL A 160 -0.13 23.13 5.12
C VAL A 160 0.00 21.79 5.85
N LEU A 161 1.23 21.47 6.26
CA LEU A 161 1.55 20.27 7.02
C LEU A 161 1.83 20.68 8.48
N THR A 162 1.21 20.01 9.42
CA THR A 162 1.48 20.25 10.83
C THR A 162 1.70 18.94 11.57
N ARG A 163 2.67 18.97 12.47
CA ARG A 163 2.96 17.85 13.37
C ARG A 163 3.40 18.38 14.73
N PRO A 164 2.99 17.74 15.84
CA PRO A 164 3.55 18.05 17.14
C PRO A 164 5.07 17.94 17.15
N ALA A 165 5.74 18.88 17.81
CA ALA A 165 7.20 18.90 17.94
C ALA A 165 7.76 17.70 18.73
N VAL A 166 6.90 17.02 19.49
CA VAL A 166 7.22 15.78 20.23
C VAL A 166 6.04 14.82 20.17
N GLU A 167 6.34 13.53 20.21
CA GLU A 167 5.29 12.51 20.31
C GLU A 167 4.72 12.47 21.75
N ALA A 168 3.49 11.95 21.88
CA ALA A 168 2.82 11.86 23.17
C ALA A 168 3.65 11.00 24.15
N GLY A 169 4.04 11.59 25.28
CA GLY A 169 4.87 10.94 26.30
C GLY A 169 6.36 11.27 26.21
N GLU A 170 6.84 11.92 25.14
CA GLU A 170 8.23 12.36 24.99
C GLU A 170 8.43 13.82 25.44
N LYS A 171 9.63 14.10 25.95
CA LYS A 171 10.04 15.48 26.32
C LYS A 171 11.05 16.01 25.31
N LEU A 172 10.86 17.21 24.82
CA LEU A 172 11.76 17.93 23.88
C LEU A 172 13.24 17.96 24.32
N GLY A 173 13.53 17.77 25.59
CA GLY A 173 14.87 17.74 26.15
C GLY A 173 15.72 16.49 25.84
N PHE A 174 15.12 15.44 25.25
CA PHE A 174 15.83 14.18 25.02
C PHE A 174 16.72 14.16 23.77
N LEU A 175 16.46 15.00 22.77
CA LEU A 175 17.25 15.08 21.55
C LEU A 175 18.30 16.20 21.66
N PRO A 176 19.56 15.94 21.27
CA PRO A 176 20.60 16.96 21.17
C PRO A 176 20.32 17.91 20.00
N GLY A 177 20.72 19.18 20.15
CA GLY A 177 20.59 20.19 19.09
C GLY A 177 19.64 21.33 19.41
N ASP A 178 19.47 22.26 18.48
CA ASP A 178 18.49 23.35 18.55
C ASP A 178 17.05 22.82 18.33
N LEU A 179 16.08 23.72 18.46
CA LEU A 179 14.66 23.36 18.37
C LEU A 179 14.32 22.75 17.01
N GLN A 180 14.91 23.28 15.93
CA GLN A 180 14.66 22.85 14.56
C GLN A 180 15.24 21.46 14.31
N GLN A 181 16.47 21.20 14.77
CA GLN A 181 17.11 19.88 14.67
C GLN A 181 16.37 18.80 15.46
N LYS A 182 15.73 19.18 16.58
CA LYS A 182 14.94 18.27 17.40
C LYS A 182 13.60 17.89 16.76
N VAL A 183 13.01 18.78 15.96
CA VAL A 183 11.71 18.56 15.30
C VAL A 183 11.87 17.87 13.96
N ASP A 184 12.98 18.04 13.27
CA ASP A 184 13.24 17.52 11.91
C ASP A 184 12.97 16.00 11.75
N PRO A 185 13.38 15.11 12.67
CA PRO A 185 13.07 13.69 12.58
C PRO A 185 11.57 13.38 12.52
N TYR A 186 10.75 14.19 13.18
CA TYR A 186 9.29 14.01 13.18
C TYR A 186 8.63 14.53 11.91
N LEU A 187 9.27 15.47 11.20
CA LEU A 187 8.77 16.02 9.93
C LEU A 187 9.21 15.18 8.73
N ARG A 188 10.26 14.37 8.88
CA ARG A 188 10.85 13.57 7.81
C ARG A 188 9.84 12.73 7.01
N PRO A 189 8.87 12.01 7.62
CA PRO A 189 7.86 11.26 6.86
C PRO A 189 6.97 12.13 5.96
N LEU A 190 6.78 13.40 6.30
CA LEU A 190 6.04 14.37 5.49
C LEU A 190 6.87 14.80 4.28
N TYR A 191 8.14 15.14 4.51
CA TYR A 191 9.08 15.50 3.44
C TYR A 191 9.29 14.35 2.46
N ASP A 192 9.51 13.13 2.95
CA ASP A 192 9.71 11.95 2.12
C ASP A 192 8.51 11.71 1.19
N GLY A 193 7.29 11.87 1.69
CA GLY A 193 6.09 11.79 0.88
C GLY A 193 5.99 12.87 -0.18
N LEU A 194 6.31 14.12 0.17
CA LEU A 194 6.31 15.24 -0.78
C LEU A 194 7.40 15.09 -1.85
N PHE A 195 8.62 14.68 -1.47
CA PHE A 195 9.71 14.42 -2.40
C PHE A 195 9.39 13.29 -3.37
N ASP A 196 8.76 12.22 -2.90
CA ASP A 196 8.35 11.11 -3.76
C ASP A 196 7.33 11.53 -4.83
N MET A 197 6.46 12.51 -4.52
CA MET A 197 5.35 12.93 -5.38
C MET A 197 5.61 14.19 -6.20
N LEU A 198 6.46 15.10 -5.72
CA LEU A 198 6.75 16.38 -6.36
C LEU A 198 8.18 16.45 -6.89
N GLY A 199 9.12 15.70 -6.32
CA GLY A 199 10.56 15.86 -6.52
C GLY A 199 11.14 17.00 -5.69
N ALA A 200 12.44 16.96 -5.45
CA ALA A 200 13.13 17.93 -4.59
C ALA A 200 13.03 19.35 -5.13
N GLU A 201 13.38 19.55 -6.40
CA GLU A 201 13.36 20.88 -7.06
C GLU A 201 11.97 21.55 -7.02
N THR A 202 10.91 20.79 -7.32
CA THR A 202 9.54 21.33 -7.28
C THR A 202 9.11 21.64 -5.85
N TYR A 203 9.45 20.78 -4.90
CA TYR A 203 9.18 21.00 -3.48
C TYR A 203 9.84 22.29 -2.98
N GLU A 204 11.15 22.46 -3.18
CA GLU A 204 11.89 23.65 -2.76
C GLU A 204 11.28 24.94 -3.32
N ARG A 205 10.99 24.95 -4.61
CA ARG A 205 10.32 26.10 -5.27
C ARG A 205 8.95 26.41 -4.68
N LEU A 206 8.17 25.40 -4.25
CA LEU A 206 6.85 25.60 -3.65
C LEU A 206 6.94 26.08 -2.21
N VAL A 207 7.95 25.65 -1.46
CA VAL A 207 8.26 26.16 -0.11
C VAL A 207 8.70 27.63 -0.17
N GLU A 208 9.63 27.99 -1.08
CA GLU A 208 10.06 29.40 -1.27
C GLU A 208 8.89 30.33 -1.59
N LYS A 209 7.89 29.84 -2.33
CA LYS A 209 6.67 30.59 -2.66
C LYS A 209 5.61 30.56 -1.57
N GLN A 210 5.88 29.94 -0.42
CA GLN A 210 4.92 29.75 0.67
C GLN A 210 3.63 29.03 0.23
N ILE A 211 3.73 28.16 -0.77
CA ILE A 211 2.64 27.30 -1.24
C ILE A 211 2.62 26.01 -0.41
N ILE A 212 3.77 25.55 0.03
CA ILE A 212 3.91 24.46 0.99
C ILE A 212 4.48 25.04 2.28
N GLU A 213 3.77 24.86 3.37
CA GLU A 213 4.16 25.27 4.73
C GLU A 213 4.22 24.04 5.64
N VAL A 214 5.24 23.98 6.50
CA VAL A 214 5.41 22.89 7.47
C VAL A 214 5.52 23.46 8.88
#